data_aa06a0e104c5b82b2234cf0c10d19155
#
_entry.id   aa06a0e104c5b82b2234cf0c10d19155
#
_cell.length_a   1.000
_cell.length_b   1.000
_cell.length_c   1.000
_cell.angle_alpha   90.00
_cell.angle_beta   90.00
_cell.angle_gamma   90.00
#
_symmetry.space_group_name_H-M   'P 1'
#
loop_
_entity.id
_entity.type
_entity.pdbx_description
1 polymer ?
#
loop_
_entity_poly.entity_id
_entity_poly.type
_entity_poly.pdbx_seq_one_letter_code
_entity_poly.pdbx_strand_id
1 'polypeptide(L)'
;MDRNAVSPRRILLIGYGAIAAELSEALRQRGHMVTTLLRAGSRSRERVPEGVMIAATLDEAATFAPELVVEAAGHEAVREIVPDCLSRGLPVLISSIGALHDDLLFERLAGLAGSHGGRLLLASCALGALDYIRAARAADGLSVAYESRKPPAAWAAELRALGHDPEALASPVTLFEGTAREAAAAYPQNLNVAAALALAGPGFEATRVAVVCDPDATGNTHSVRAQSEYGTMAITIANRPSPTNPKSSWIVSRSLLAAVEQYFSPVVML
;
A
#
# COMPACT_ATOMS: atom_id res chain seq x y z
N MET A 1 -17.06 0.94 27.96
CA MET A 1 -15.73 1.53 27.82
C MET A 1 -15.11 0.98 26.55
N ASP A 2 -14.92 1.81 25.58
CA ASP A 2 -14.29 1.44 24.31
C ASP A 2 -12.81 1.14 24.60
N ARG A 3 -12.42 -0.14 24.53
CA ARG A 3 -11.06 -0.60 24.90
C ARG A 3 -9.96 -0.13 23.96
N ASN A 4 -10.33 0.63 22.92
CA ASN A 4 -9.43 1.08 21.84
C ASN A 4 -9.40 2.61 21.67
N ALA A 5 -9.81 3.42 22.61
CA ALA A 5 -9.72 4.86 22.48
C ALA A 5 -8.25 5.30 22.56
N VAL A 6 -7.59 5.37 21.42
CA VAL A 6 -6.26 5.96 21.28
C VAL A 6 -6.42 7.48 21.47
N SER A 7 -5.56 8.08 22.31
CA SER A 7 -5.54 9.55 22.46
C SER A 7 -5.39 10.25 21.11
N PRO A 8 -5.98 11.45 20.91
CA PRO A 8 -5.82 12.21 19.68
C PRO A 8 -4.35 12.32 19.25
N ARG A 9 -4.07 12.01 17.99
CA ARG A 9 -2.72 12.04 17.40
C ARG A 9 -2.67 12.99 16.22
N ARG A 10 -1.50 13.50 15.92
CA ARG A 10 -1.25 14.37 14.75
C ARG A 10 -0.67 13.54 13.61
N ILE A 11 -1.47 13.38 12.55
CA ILE A 11 -1.14 12.55 11.39
C ILE A 11 -0.94 13.44 10.17
N LEU A 12 0.21 13.31 9.53
CA LEU A 12 0.49 13.95 8.25
C LEU A 12 0.22 12.96 7.13
N LEU A 13 -0.67 13.32 6.21
CA LEU A 13 -0.89 12.55 4.98
C LEU A 13 -0.06 13.17 3.85
N ILE A 14 0.67 12.36 3.11
CA ILE A 14 1.28 12.75 1.84
C ILE A 14 0.30 12.37 0.72
N GLY A 15 -0.27 13.38 0.06
CA GLY A 15 -1.28 13.22 -0.97
C GLY A 15 -2.72 13.24 -0.43
N TYR A 16 -3.68 13.48 -1.36
CA TYR A 16 -5.11 13.47 -1.05
C TYR A 16 -5.92 12.86 -2.21
N GLY A 17 -5.54 11.63 -2.60
CA GLY A 17 -6.31 10.77 -3.50
C GLY A 17 -7.46 10.07 -2.78
N ALA A 18 -8.16 9.15 -3.44
CA ALA A 18 -9.30 8.43 -2.86
C ALA A 18 -8.95 7.73 -1.53
N ILE A 19 -7.83 6.99 -1.49
CA ILE A 19 -7.38 6.28 -0.28
C ILE A 19 -7.09 7.25 0.86
N ALA A 20 -6.36 8.35 0.59
CA ALA A 20 -6.03 9.34 1.60
C ALA A 20 -7.27 10.10 2.11
N ALA A 21 -8.24 10.38 1.24
CA ALA A 21 -9.50 11.02 1.63
C ALA A 21 -10.32 10.13 2.56
N GLU A 22 -10.50 8.85 2.21
CA GLU A 22 -11.19 7.87 3.05
C GLU A 22 -10.47 7.67 4.41
N LEU A 23 -9.13 7.62 4.40
CA LEU A 23 -8.33 7.50 5.62
C LEU A 23 -8.45 8.77 6.48
N SER A 24 -8.36 9.97 5.87
CA SER A 24 -8.49 11.25 6.55
C SER A 24 -9.82 11.34 7.30
N GLU A 25 -10.92 10.99 6.62
CA GLU A 25 -12.24 10.98 7.23
C GLU A 25 -12.32 10.00 8.40
N ALA A 26 -11.80 8.77 8.24
CA ALA A 26 -11.80 7.77 9.29
C ALA A 26 -10.95 8.16 10.51
N LEU A 27 -9.80 8.82 10.30
CA LEU A 27 -8.93 9.33 11.36
C LEU A 27 -9.61 10.46 12.14
N ARG A 28 -10.25 11.40 11.43
CA ARG A 28 -10.98 12.51 12.06
C ARG A 28 -12.18 12.04 12.88
N GLN A 29 -12.92 11.06 12.40
CA GLN A 29 -14.01 10.41 13.15
C GLN A 29 -13.54 9.77 14.46
N ARG A 30 -12.27 9.41 14.56
CA ARG A 30 -11.61 8.91 15.79
C ARG A 30 -10.96 10.00 16.63
N GLY A 31 -11.13 11.26 16.26
CA GLY A 31 -10.62 12.41 16.99
C GLY A 31 -9.16 12.74 16.70
N HIS A 32 -8.51 12.09 15.70
CA HIS A 32 -7.15 12.44 15.31
C HIS A 32 -7.15 13.77 14.52
N MET A 33 -6.05 14.52 14.66
CA MET A 33 -5.79 15.71 13.86
C MET A 33 -5.07 15.32 12.58
N VAL A 34 -5.54 15.83 11.43
CA VAL A 34 -5.00 15.49 10.12
C VAL A 34 -4.53 16.73 9.41
N THR A 35 -3.31 16.70 8.91
CA THR A 35 -2.76 17.67 7.94
C THR A 35 -2.39 16.90 6.68
N THR A 36 -2.58 17.50 5.51
CA THR A 36 -2.15 16.90 4.25
C THR A 36 -1.08 17.74 3.56
N LEU A 37 -0.03 17.06 3.08
CA LEU A 37 1.03 17.67 2.26
C LEU A 37 0.66 17.55 0.79
N LEU A 38 0.42 18.70 0.15
CA LEU A 38 0.02 18.78 -1.26
C LEU A 38 0.79 19.88 -1.97
N ARG A 39 1.44 19.57 -3.08
CA ARG A 39 2.08 20.58 -3.96
C ARG A 39 1.09 21.72 -4.27
N ALA A 40 1.58 22.94 -4.42
CA ALA A 40 0.76 24.14 -4.65
C ALA A 40 -0.23 24.00 -5.82
N GLY A 41 0.18 23.34 -6.93
CA GLY A 41 -0.64 23.11 -8.11
C GLY A 41 -1.49 21.82 -8.08
N SER A 42 -1.58 21.11 -6.96
CA SER A 42 -2.32 19.85 -6.90
C SER A 42 -3.83 20.09 -7.00
N ARG A 43 -4.48 19.42 -7.97
CA ARG A 43 -5.96 19.43 -8.10
C ARG A 43 -6.66 18.80 -6.90
N SER A 44 -5.96 17.98 -6.12
CA SER A 44 -6.53 17.37 -4.90
C SER A 44 -6.81 18.39 -3.80
N ARG A 45 -6.26 19.60 -3.86
CA ARG A 45 -6.52 20.67 -2.87
C ARG A 45 -8.00 21.02 -2.76
N GLU A 46 -8.72 21.01 -3.89
CA GLU A 46 -10.17 21.31 -3.95
C GLU A 46 -11.04 20.25 -3.27
N ARG A 47 -10.47 19.04 -3.05
CA ARG A 47 -11.17 17.91 -2.41
C ARG A 47 -10.92 17.84 -0.90
N VAL A 48 -9.98 18.62 -0.38
CA VAL A 48 -9.65 18.60 1.05
C VAL A 48 -10.78 19.29 1.80
N PRO A 49 -11.45 18.60 2.74
CA PRO A 49 -12.57 19.17 3.46
C PRO A 49 -12.11 20.23 4.46
N GLU A 50 -13.05 21.10 4.83
CA GLU A 50 -12.84 22.06 5.91
C GLU A 50 -12.40 21.36 7.21
N GLY A 51 -11.46 21.97 7.92
CA GLY A 51 -10.88 21.40 9.15
C GLY A 51 -9.72 20.44 8.93
N VAL A 52 -9.30 20.16 7.66
CA VAL A 52 -8.03 19.52 7.36
C VAL A 52 -7.05 20.57 6.86
N MET A 53 -5.94 20.76 7.55
CA MET A 53 -4.91 21.70 7.14
C MET A 53 -4.18 21.19 5.90
N ILE A 54 -3.82 22.12 4.99
CA ILE A 54 -3.02 21.83 3.81
C ILE A 54 -1.66 22.52 3.96
N ALA A 55 -0.59 21.73 3.99
CA ALA A 55 0.77 22.22 3.87
C ALA A 55 1.23 22.10 2.41
N ALA A 56 1.93 23.10 1.90
CA ALA A 56 2.53 23.05 0.55
C ALA A 56 3.95 22.50 0.58
N THR A 57 4.63 22.62 1.71
CA THR A 57 6.01 22.16 1.94
C THR A 57 6.10 21.30 3.20
N LEU A 58 7.19 20.53 3.31
CA LEU A 58 7.43 19.74 4.51
C LEU A 58 7.76 20.61 5.72
N ASP A 59 8.32 21.80 5.51
CA ASP A 59 8.57 22.77 6.60
C ASP A 59 7.28 23.33 7.17
N GLU A 60 6.30 23.65 6.31
CA GLU A 60 4.96 24.01 6.77
C GLU A 60 4.30 22.85 7.54
N ALA A 61 4.41 21.61 7.01
CA ALA A 61 3.87 20.44 7.67
C ALA A 61 4.54 20.15 9.02
N ALA A 62 5.83 20.47 9.18
CA ALA A 62 6.58 20.31 10.44
C ALA A 62 6.03 21.19 11.58
N THR A 63 5.42 22.36 11.27
CA THR A 63 4.81 23.22 12.29
C THR A 63 3.61 22.55 13.00
N PHE A 64 3.02 21.55 12.36
CA PHE A 64 1.98 20.71 12.93
C PHE A 64 2.53 19.68 13.92
N ALA A 65 3.86 19.48 13.96
CA ALA A 65 4.56 18.46 14.75
C ALA A 65 3.93 17.06 14.60
N PRO A 66 3.91 16.49 13.38
CA PRO A 66 3.29 15.20 13.13
C PRO A 66 3.99 14.09 13.92
N GLU A 67 3.20 13.16 14.46
CA GLU A 67 3.70 11.99 15.20
C GLU A 67 3.86 10.76 14.29
N LEU A 68 3.17 10.77 13.16
CA LEU A 68 3.25 9.76 12.11
C LEU A 68 2.93 10.39 10.76
N VAL A 69 3.70 10.02 9.75
CA VAL A 69 3.45 10.35 8.36
C VAL A 69 2.85 9.13 7.67
N VAL A 70 1.80 9.32 6.86
CA VAL A 70 1.22 8.25 6.02
C VAL A 70 1.31 8.68 4.56
N GLU A 71 2.05 7.95 3.76
CA GLU A 71 2.13 8.15 2.32
C GLU A 71 0.99 7.39 1.61
N ALA A 72 0.18 8.10 0.84
CA ALA A 72 -0.87 7.57 -0.02
C ALA A 72 -1.02 8.38 -1.32
N ALA A 73 0.13 8.73 -1.93
CA ALA A 73 0.21 9.56 -3.14
C ALA A 73 0.76 8.81 -4.35
N GLY A 74 1.63 7.82 -4.14
CA GLY A 74 2.24 7.02 -5.19
C GLY A 74 3.76 6.95 -5.13
N HIS A 75 4.34 6.16 -6.03
CA HIS A 75 5.78 5.86 -6.06
C HIS A 75 6.68 7.10 -6.11
N GLU A 76 6.26 8.17 -6.82
CA GLU A 76 7.01 9.42 -6.90
C GLU A 76 7.15 10.06 -5.51
N ALA A 77 6.07 10.10 -4.71
CA ALA A 77 6.13 10.63 -3.36
C ALA A 77 7.03 9.82 -2.44
N VAL A 78 7.09 8.49 -2.62
CA VAL A 78 8.03 7.62 -1.88
C VAL A 78 9.48 7.97 -2.22
N ARG A 79 9.78 8.29 -3.49
CA ARG A 79 11.15 8.66 -3.92
C ARG A 79 11.56 10.06 -3.48
N GLU A 80 10.63 11.02 -3.55
CA GLU A 80 10.94 12.45 -3.41
C GLU A 80 10.72 13.00 -2.00
N ILE A 81 9.66 12.55 -1.30
CA ILE A 81 9.22 13.15 -0.05
C ILE A 81 9.58 12.30 1.17
N VAL A 82 9.43 10.97 1.06
CA VAL A 82 9.70 10.06 2.18
C VAL A 82 11.13 10.15 2.70
N PRO A 83 12.20 10.29 1.87
CA PRO A 83 13.56 10.49 2.37
C PRO A 83 13.69 11.69 3.31
N ASP A 84 13.06 12.83 2.98
CA ASP A 84 13.12 14.04 3.80
C ASP A 84 12.35 13.89 5.11
N CYS A 85 11.23 13.15 5.11
CA CYS A 85 10.52 12.81 6.34
C CYS A 85 11.38 11.96 7.28
N LEU A 86 12.00 10.90 6.75
CA LEU A 86 12.87 10.01 7.52
C LEU A 86 14.13 10.70 8.04
N SER A 87 14.75 11.60 7.26
CA SER A 87 15.91 12.38 7.69
C SER A 87 15.60 13.37 8.83
N ARG A 88 14.33 13.71 9.02
CA ARG A 88 13.83 14.49 10.17
C ARG A 88 13.43 13.61 11.37
N GLY A 89 13.70 12.30 11.32
CA GLY A 89 13.34 11.36 12.37
C GLY A 89 11.86 11.04 12.45
N LEU A 90 11.06 11.41 11.43
CA LEU A 90 9.64 11.12 11.41
C LEU A 90 9.39 9.65 11.02
N PRO A 91 8.53 8.92 11.74
CA PRO A 91 8.06 7.62 11.29
C PRO A 91 7.15 7.77 10.07
N VAL A 92 7.36 6.93 9.05
CA VAL A 92 6.58 6.99 7.80
C VAL A 92 5.97 5.63 7.50
N LEU A 93 4.64 5.58 7.43
CA LEU A 93 3.86 4.44 6.94
C LEU A 93 3.61 4.64 5.44
N ILE A 94 4.11 3.74 4.60
CA ILE A 94 3.91 3.81 3.16
C ILE A 94 2.85 2.82 2.67
N SER A 95 1.98 3.29 1.79
CA SER A 95 0.99 2.50 1.05
C SER A 95 1.53 2.08 -0.31
N SER A 96 2.39 2.89 -0.91
CA SER A 96 2.94 2.68 -2.25
C SER A 96 4.21 1.81 -2.21
N ILE A 97 4.09 0.63 -1.59
CA ILE A 97 5.19 -0.33 -1.33
C ILE A 97 5.88 -0.76 -2.63
N GLY A 98 5.15 -0.78 -3.74
CA GLY A 98 5.70 -1.09 -5.06
C GLY A 98 6.92 -0.26 -5.44
N ALA A 99 7.07 0.97 -4.92
CA ALA A 99 8.25 1.79 -5.15
C ALA A 99 9.56 1.13 -4.67
N LEU A 100 9.47 0.22 -3.69
CA LEU A 100 10.61 -0.47 -3.08
C LEU A 100 11.12 -1.66 -3.90
N HIS A 101 10.62 -1.87 -5.13
CA HIS A 101 11.28 -2.76 -6.08
C HIS A 101 12.66 -2.23 -6.54
N ASP A 102 12.91 -0.96 -6.33
CA ASP A 102 14.19 -0.28 -6.49
C ASP A 102 15.00 -0.49 -5.19
N ASP A 103 15.99 -1.38 -5.25
CA ASP A 103 16.81 -1.77 -4.11
C ASP A 103 17.60 -0.58 -3.53
N LEU A 104 18.10 0.32 -4.38
CA LEU A 104 18.82 1.52 -3.94
C LEU A 104 17.92 2.46 -3.15
N LEU A 105 16.68 2.61 -3.60
CA LEU A 105 15.68 3.39 -2.86
C LEU A 105 15.37 2.74 -1.51
N PHE A 106 15.16 1.42 -1.48
CA PHE A 106 14.86 0.70 -0.24
C PHE A 106 16.01 0.83 0.77
N GLU A 107 17.25 0.58 0.35
CA GLU A 107 18.45 0.73 1.19
C GLU A 107 18.61 2.16 1.71
N ARG A 108 18.41 3.17 0.85
CA ARG A 108 18.45 4.58 1.24
C ARG A 108 17.41 4.90 2.32
N LEU A 109 16.16 4.47 2.14
CA LEU A 109 15.09 4.75 3.10
C LEU A 109 15.32 4.02 4.43
N ALA A 110 15.75 2.77 4.39
CA ALA A 110 16.09 2.00 5.59
C ALA A 110 17.27 2.62 6.35
N GLY A 111 18.31 3.06 5.63
CA GLY A 111 19.46 3.76 6.22
C GLY A 111 19.07 5.08 6.87
N LEU A 112 18.23 5.90 6.20
CA LEU A 112 17.73 7.16 6.78
C LEU A 112 16.89 6.92 8.04
N ALA A 113 15.99 5.93 8.01
CA ALA A 113 15.19 5.57 9.18
C ALA A 113 16.08 5.17 10.37
N GLY A 114 17.09 4.33 10.13
CA GLY A 114 18.02 3.87 11.19
C GLY A 114 18.91 4.97 11.76
N SER A 115 19.43 5.86 10.90
CA SER A 115 20.39 6.90 11.31
C SER A 115 19.75 8.11 11.99
N HIS A 116 18.46 8.39 11.76
CA HIS A 116 17.76 9.57 12.29
C HIS A 116 16.69 9.23 13.33
N GLY A 117 16.60 7.97 13.78
CA GLY A 117 15.62 7.54 14.79
C GLY A 117 14.17 7.49 14.28
N GLY A 118 13.98 7.57 12.96
CA GLY A 118 12.69 7.37 12.29
C GLY A 118 12.35 5.88 12.14
N ARG A 119 11.21 5.60 11.53
CA ARG A 119 10.77 4.25 11.19
C ARG A 119 10.14 4.23 9.80
N LEU A 120 10.56 3.27 8.97
CA LEU A 120 9.85 2.95 7.74
C LEU A 120 8.86 1.81 8.02
N LEU A 121 7.58 2.08 7.88
CA LEU A 121 6.48 1.16 8.16
C LEU A 121 5.80 0.78 6.84
N LEU A 122 5.56 -0.51 6.65
CA LEU A 122 4.94 -1.05 5.45
C LEU A 122 3.55 -1.58 5.78
N ALA A 123 2.51 -1.05 5.13
CA ALA A 123 1.14 -1.49 5.35
C ALA A 123 0.85 -2.79 4.60
N SER A 124 0.08 -3.70 5.19
CA SER A 124 -0.40 -4.91 4.48
C SER A 124 -1.40 -4.59 3.36
N CYS A 125 -2.04 -3.43 3.42
CA CYS A 125 -3.02 -2.93 2.44
C CYS A 125 -4.15 -3.93 2.15
N ALA A 126 -4.18 -4.50 0.93
CA ALA A 126 -5.25 -5.39 0.49
C ALA A 126 -5.02 -6.86 0.83
N LEU A 127 -3.94 -7.17 1.55
CA LEU A 127 -3.47 -8.53 1.79
C LEU A 127 -3.47 -8.89 3.28
N GLY A 128 -3.54 -10.20 3.57
CA GLY A 128 -3.25 -10.82 4.86
C GLY A 128 -2.08 -11.79 4.76
N ALA A 129 -1.76 -12.48 5.86
CA ALA A 129 -0.77 -13.56 5.94
C ALA A 129 0.70 -13.16 5.66
N LEU A 130 1.04 -11.87 5.73
CA LEU A 130 2.43 -11.42 5.63
C LEU A 130 3.28 -11.90 6.82
N ASP A 131 2.65 -12.07 7.99
CA ASP A 131 3.23 -12.63 9.19
C ASP A 131 3.72 -14.08 8.98
N TYR A 132 2.89 -14.95 8.36
CA TYR A 132 3.28 -16.32 8.03
C TYR A 132 4.50 -16.35 7.07
N ILE A 133 4.44 -15.55 6.00
CA ILE A 133 5.52 -15.49 5.01
C ILE A 133 6.81 -14.97 5.65
N ARG A 134 6.71 -13.93 6.49
CA ARG A 134 7.85 -13.37 7.22
C ARG A 134 8.46 -14.39 8.18
N ALA A 135 7.64 -15.17 8.88
CA ALA A 135 8.10 -16.25 9.76
C ALA A 135 8.82 -17.36 8.98
N ALA A 136 8.35 -17.67 7.76
CA ALA A 136 8.94 -18.67 6.90
C ALA A 136 10.17 -18.18 6.11
N ARG A 137 10.53 -16.88 6.21
CA ARG A 137 11.59 -16.27 5.36
C ARG A 137 12.95 -16.94 5.48
N ALA A 138 13.28 -17.48 6.66
CA ALA A 138 14.54 -18.16 6.91
C ALA A 138 14.52 -19.66 6.52
N ALA A 139 13.37 -20.18 6.07
CA ALA A 139 13.24 -21.58 5.68
C ALA A 139 13.95 -21.86 4.36
N ASP A 140 14.57 -23.04 4.27
CA ASP A 140 15.07 -23.53 2.99
C ASP A 140 13.91 -23.79 2.02
N GLY A 141 14.11 -23.42 0.76
CA GLY A 141 13.16 -23.66 -0.31
C GLY A 141 11.84 -22.86 -0.21
N LEU A 142 11.80 -21.73 0.52
CA LEU A 142 10.61 -20.89 0.53
C LEU A 142 10.28 -20.43 -0.89
N SER A 143 9.10 -20.80 -1.37
CA SER A 143 8.52 -20.33 -2.62
C SER A 143 7.24 -19.54 -2.33
N VAL A 144 7.06 -18.42 -3.04
CA VAL A 144 5.85 -17.59 -2.94
C VAL A 144 5.33 -17.32 -4.34
N ALA A 145 4.06 -17.64 -4.57
CA ALA A 145 3.33 -17.33 -5.79
C ALA A 145 2.10 -16.50 -5.47
N TYR A 146 1.89 -15.45 -6.25
CA TYR A 146 0.79 -14.51 -6.11
C TYR A 146 0.03 -14.35 -7.42
N GLU A 147 -1.28 -14.40 -7.35
CA GLU A 147 -2.18 -14.06 -8.45
C GLU A 147 -3.05 -12.87 -8.07
N SER A 148 -3.05 -11.84 -8.94
CA SER A 148 -3.99 -10.72 -8.89
C SER A 148 -5.06 -10.91 -9.95
N ARG A 149 -6.33 -11.06 -9.54
CA ARG A 149 -7.46 -11.28 -10.44
C ARG A 149 -8.47 -10.14 -10.28
N LYS A 150 -8.83 -9.49 -11.40
CA LYS A 150 -9.76 -8.35 -11.41
C LYS A 150 -10.65 -8.39 -12.65
N PRO A 151 -11.83 -7.72 -12.61
CA PRO A 151 -12.74 -7.63 -13.75
C PRO A 151 -12.17 -6.79 -14.90
N PRO A 152 -12.70 -6.93 -16.14
CA PRO A 152 -12.24 -6.21 -17.33
C PRO A 152 -12.22 -4.69 -17.20
N ALA A 153 -13.14 -4.11 -16.45
CA ALA A 153 -13.16 -2.66 -16.20
C ALA A 153 -11.90 -2.12 -15.53
N ALA A 154 -11.21 -2.95 -14.73
CA ALA A 154 -9.94 -2.58 -14.08
C ALA A 154 -8.75 -2.63 -15.05
N TRP A 155 -8.84 -3.38 -16.14
CA TRP A 155 -7.79 -3.68 -17.10
C TRP A 155 -8.12 -3.26 -18.54
N ALA A 156 -9.07 -2.34 -18.72
CA ALA A 156 -9.58 -2.01 -20.04
C ALA A 156 -8.51 -1.46 -21.01
N ALA A 157 -7.52 -0.73 -20.52
CA ALA A 157 -6.43 -0.21 -21.33
C ALA A 157 -5.47 -1.32 -21.77
N GLU A 158 -5.10 -2.20 -20.84
CA GLU A 158 -4.21 -3.33 -21.05
C GLU A 158 -4.83 -4.35 -22.00
N LEU A 159 -6.13 -4.65 -21.85
CA LEU A 159 -6.87 -5.54 -22.74
C LEU A 159 -6.88 -5.00 -24.17
N ARG A 160 -7.18 -3.70 -24.36
CA ARG A 160 -7.18 -3.10 -25.70
C ARG A 160 -5.78 -3.11 -26.34
N ALA A 161 -4.73 -2.91 -25.55
CA ALA A 161 -3.36 -3.00 -26.04
C ALA A 161 -2.99 -4.42 -26.51
N LEU A 162 -3.62 -5.46 -25.96
CA LEU A 162 -3.50 -6.86 -26.37
C LEU A 162 -4.48 -7.26 -27.48
N GLY A 163 -5.30 -6.34 -27.98
CA GLY A 163 -6.27 -6.60 -29.06
C GLY A 163 -7.58 -7.24 -28.58
N HIS A 164 -7.84 -7.25 -27.25
CA HIS A 164 -9.10 -7.73 -26.70
C HIS A 164 -10.10 -6.60 -26.49
N ASP A 165 -11.39 -6.89 -26.74
CA ASP A 165 -12.47 -6.01 -26.33
C ASP A 165 -12.85 -6.30 -24.88
N PRO A 166 -12.70 -5.31 -23.96
CA PRO A 166 -13.06 -5.51 -22.55
C PRO A 166 -14.53 -5.84 -22.30
N GLU A 167 -15.44 -5.43 -23.22
CA GLU A 167 -16.88 -5.67 -23.09
C GLU A 167 -17.31 -7.02 -23.64
N ALA A 168 -16.49 -7.63 -24.51
CA ALA A 168 -16.76 -8.92 -25.15
C ALA A 168 -15.89 -10.07 -24.62
N LEU A 169 -15.17 -9.85 -23.51
CA LEU A 169 -14.31 -10.88 -22.94
C LEU A 169 -15.14 -12.04 -22.38
N ALA A 170 -14.98 -13.24 -22.96
CA ALA A 170 -15.75 -14.43 -22.58
C ALA A 170 -15.03 -15.41 -21.64
N SER A 171 -13.73 -15.23 -21.44
CA SER A 171 -12.90 -16.11 -20.59
C SER A 171 -11.75 -15.32 -19.97
N PRO A 172 -11.15 -15.81 -18.86
CA PRO A 172 -10.00 -15.16 -18.26
C PRO A 172 -8.82 -15.03 -19.20
N VAL A 173 -8.13 -13.89 -19.13
CA VAL A 173 -6.90 -13.59 -19.88
C VAL A 173 -5.78 -13.27 -18.90
N THR A 174 -4.65 -13.97 -19.02
CA THR A 174 -3.43 -13.65 -18.29
C THR A 174 -2.74 -12.46 -18.97
N LEU A 175 -2.67 -11.35 -18.27
CA LEU A 175 -2.05 -10.12 -18.75
C LEU A 175 -0.55 -10.09 -18.49
N PHE A 176 -0.09 -10.82 -17.46
CA PHE A 176 1.31 -10.86 -17.06
C PHE A 176 1.62 -12.12 -16.26
N GLU A 177 2.79 -12.68 -16.50
CA GLU A 177 3.45 -13.69 -15.66
C GLU A 177 4.95 -13.36 -15.56
N GLY A 178 5.50 -13.34 -14.33
CA GLY A 178 6.90 -13.02 -14.11
C GLY A 178 7.27 -12.92 -12.65
N THR A 179 8.32 -12.16 -12.37
CA THR A 179 8.79 -11.87 -11.01
C THR A 179 8.04 -10.70 -10.39
N ALA A 180 8.09 -10.56 -9.06
CA ALA A 180 7.51 -9.40 -8.38
C ALA A 180 8.20 -8.09 -8.79
N ARG A 181 9.49 -8.12 -9.17
CA ARG A 181 10.22 -6.95 -9.67
C ARG A 181 9.66 -6.48 -11.01
N GLU A 182 9.55 -7.39 -11.96
CA GLU A 182 8.97 -7.08 -13.28
C GLU A 182 7.53 -6.59 -13.15
N ALA A 183 6.74 -7.25 -12.31
CA ALA A 183 5.37 -6.87 -12.04
C ALA A 183 5.24 -5.47 -11.43
N ALA A 184 6.07 -5.12 -10.45
CA ALA A 184 6.08 -3.79 -9.82
C ALA A 184 6.48 -2.69 -10.79
N ALA A 185 7.41 -2.97 -11.71
CA ALA A 185 7.81 -2.06 -12.76
C ALA A 185 6.71 -1.86 -13.83
N ALA A 186 6.06 -2.96 -14.26
CA ALA A 186 5.04 -2.92 -15.31
C ALA A 186 3.70 -2.32 -14.83
N TYR A 187 3.33 -2.53 -13.56
CA TYR A 187 2.03 -2.14 -13.01
C TYR A 187 2.15 -1.35 -11.68
N PRO A 188 2.80 -0.18 -11.67
CA PRO A 188 3.15 0.54 -10.43
C PRO A 188 1.94 0.94 -9.56
N GLN A 189 0.75 1.06 -10.15
CA GLN A 189 -0.47 1.41 -9.42
C GLN A 189 -1.24 0.21 -8.86
N ASN A 190 -0.90 -1.01 -9.30
CA ASN A 190 -1.74 -2.19 -9.08
C ASN A 190 -1.07 -3.29 -8.25
N LEU A 191 0.27 -3.29 -8.12
CA LEU A 191 1.01 -4.44 -7.59
C LEU A 191 1.82 -4.15 -6.31
N ASN A 192 1.34 -3.22 -5.47
CA ASN A 192 1.88 -3.02 -4.11
C ASN A 192 1.85 -4.32 -3.29
N VAL A 193 0.87 -5.20 -3.54
CA VAL A 193 0.75 -6.51 -2.90
C VAL A 193 1.93 -7.42 -3.25
N ALA A 194 2.34 -7.47 -4.54
CA ALA A 194 3.49 -8.27 -4.98
C ALA A 194 4.78 -7.81 -4.28
N ALA A 195 4.97 -6.49 -4.16
CA ALA A 195 6.11 -5.93 -3.46
C ALA A 195 6.10 -6.25 -1.95
N ALA A 196 4.93 -6.18 -1.31
CA ALA A 196 4.80 -6.54 0.11
C ALA A 196 5.15 -8.01 0.36
N LEU A 197 4.70 -8.92 -0.52
CA LEU A 197 5.03 -10.35 -0.46
C LEU A 197 6.52 -10.60 -0.67
N ALA A 198 7.14 -9.91 -1.64
CA ALA A 198 8.56 -10.02 -1.92
C ALA A 198 9.41 -9.57 -0.72
N LEU A 199 9.07 -8.43 -0.13
CA LEU A 199 9.78 -7.89 1.04
C LEU A 199 9.57 -8.73 2.31
N ALA A 200 8.40 -9.33 2.49
CA ALA A 200 8.13 -10.24 3.59
C ALA A 200 8.81 -11.62 3.40
N GLY A 201 9.00 -12.05 2.16
CA GLY A 201 9.36 -13.41 1.79
C GLY A 201 10.73 -13.55 1.10
N PRO A 202 10.78 -14.28 -0.03
CA PRO A 202 12.04 -14.70 -0.66
C PRO A 202 12.71 -13.62 -1.53
N GLY A 203 12.15 -12.40 -1.57
CA GLY A 203 12.64 -11.29 -2.38
C GLY A 203 11.95 -11.15 -3.74
N PHE A 204 12.29 -10.06 -4.43
CA PHE A 204 11.61 -9.64 -5.65
C PHE A 204 11.81 -10.60 -6.83
N GLU A 205 12.96 -11.25 -6.94
CA GLU A 205 13.28 -12.17 -8.03
C GLU A 205 12.66 -13.56 -7.84
N ALA A 206 12.51 -14.00 -6.58
CA ALA A 206 12.01 -15.33 -6.26
C ALA A 206 10.47 -15.37 -6.07
N THR A 207 9.83 -14.23 -5.84
CA THR A 207 8.36 -14.15 -5.75
C THR A 207 7.76 -14.15 -7.15
N ARG A 208 6.92 -15.15 -7.46
CA ARG A 208 6.22 -15.27 -8.74
C ARG A 208 4.87 -14.55 -8.71
N VAL A 209 4.55 -13.87 -9.80
CA VAL A 209 3.34 -13.04 -9.93
C VAL A 209 2.63 -13.35 -11.23
N ALA A 210 1.32 -13.56 -11.14
CA ALA A 210 0.40 -13.59 -12.27
C ALA A 210 -0.64 -12.47 -12.13
N VAL A 211 -0.96 -11.82 -13.25
CA VAL A 211 -2.03 -10.81 -13.34
C VAL A 211 -3.07 -11.33 -14.32
N VAL A 212 -4.28 -11.52 -13.83
CA VAL A 212 -5.38 -12.11 -14.59
C VAL A 212 -6.54 -11.13 -14.68
N CYS A 213 -7.01 -10.89 -15.88
CA CYS A 213 -8.30 -10.30 -16.15
C CYS A 213 -9.34 -11.40 -16.26
N ASP A 214 -10.42 -11.31 -15.49
CA ASP A 214 -11.47 -12.34 -15.45
C ASP A 214 -12.84 -11.68 -15.57
N PRO A 215 -13.63 -12.02 -16.63
CA PRO A 215 -14.95 -11.45 -16.80
C PRO A 215 -15.94 -11.83 -15.69
N ASP A 216 -15.72 -12.95 -15.00
CA ASP A 216 -16.56 -13.41 -13.90
C ASP A 216 -16.16 -12.83 -12.54
N ALA A 217 -15.06 -12.07 -12.48
CA ALA A 217 -14.61 -11.46 -11.24
C ALA A 217 -15.54 -10.31 -10.80
N THR A 218 -16.08 -10.40 -9.60
CA THR A 218 -16.96 -9.38 -8.99
C THR A 218 -16.19 -8.31 -8.22
N GLY A 219 -14.85 -8.42 -8.13
CA GLY A 219 -13.98 -7.51 -7.38
C GLY A 219 -12.51 -7.85 -7.55
N ASN A 220 -11.71 -7.31 -6.64
CA ASN A 220 -10.25 -7.52 -6.64
C ASN A 220 -9.93 -8.76 -5.80
N THR A 221 -9.52 -9.85 -6.44
CA THR A 221 -9.12 -11.08 -5.75
C THR A 221 -7.60 -11.21 -5.74
N HIS A 222 -7.05 -11.54 -4.59
CA HIS A 222 -5.63 -11.77 -4.34
C HIS A 222 -5.47 -13.19 -3.81
N SER A 223 -4.82 -14.06 -4.58
CA SER A 223 -4.51 -15.43 -4.19
C SER A 223 -3.01 -15.55 -3.94
N VAL A 224 -2.63 -16.06 -2.78
CA VAL A 224 -1.23 -16.29 -2.40
C VAL A 224 -1.04 -17.75 -2.02
N ARG A 225 0.02 -18.35 -2.54
CA ARG A 225 0.51 -19.68 -2.12
C ARG A 225 1.94 -19.53 -1.66
N ALA A 226 2.24 -20.10 -0.52
CA ALA A 226 3.61 -20.20 -0.02
C ALA A 226 3.89 -21.63 0.40
N GLN A 227 5.10 -22.11 0.12
CA GLN A 227 5.57 -23.44 0.49
C GLN A 227 7.00 -23.34 1.00
N SER A 228 7.28 -24.04 2.11
CA SER A 228 8.61 -24.17 2.70
C SER A 228 8.71 -25.50 3.46
N GLU A 229 9.85 -25.79 4.05
CA GLU A 229 10.01 -26.93 4.96
C GLU A 229 9.07 -26.85 6.18
N TYR A 230 8.65 -25.66 6.59
CA TYR A 230 7.74 -25.47 7.74
C TYR A 230 6.27 -25.73 7.40
N GLY A 231 5.92 -25.80 6.13
CA GLY A 231 4.54 -26.08 5.71
C GLY A 231 4.13 -25.35 4.44
N THR A 232 2.82 -25.46 4.18
CA THR A 232 2.19 -24.86 3.00
C THR A 232 1.05 -23.92 3.45
N MET A 233 1.00 -22.74 2.86
CA MET A 233 -0.08 -21.78 3.03
C MET A 233 -0.77 -21.53 1.68
N ALA A 234 -2.10 -21.49 1.69
CA ALA A 234 -2.89 -20.99 0.57
C ALA A 234 -3.97 -20.05 1.13
N ILE A 235 -4.01 -18.82 0.64
CA ILE A 235 -5.02 -17.84 1.02
C ILE A 235 -5.58 -17.15 -0.22
N THR A 236 -6.90 -16.93 -0.22
CA THR A 236 -7.57 -16.13 -1.23
C THR A 236 -8.39 -15.05 -0.53
N ILE A 237 -8.17 -13.80 -0.91
CA ILE A 237 -8.86 -12.65 -0.38
C ILE A 237 -9.62 -11.97 -1.51
N ALA A 238 -10.95 -11.96 -1.43
CA ALA A 238 -11.82 -11.27 -2.37
C ALA A 238 -12.22 -9.90 -1.77
N ASN A 239 -11.63 -8.84 -2.28
CA ASN A 239 -11.88 -7.48 -1.81
C ASN A 239 -12.95 -6.79 -2.68
N ARG A 240 -13.86 -6.06 -2.02
CA ARG A 240 -14.77 -5.16 -2.74
C ARG A 240 -14.01 -3.95 -3.25
N PRO A 241 -14.31 -3.47 -4.46
CA PRO A 241 -13.81 -2.19 -4.96
C PRO A 241 -14.21 -1.04 -4.04
N SER A 242 -13.36 -0.02 -3.92
CA SER A 242 -13.74 1.22 -3.22
C SER A 242 -14.88 1.91 -3.97
N PRO A 243 -15.91 2.40 -3.27
CA PRO A 243 -17.01 3.17 -3.87
C PRO A 243 -16.54 4.42 -4.59
N THR A 244 -15.41 5.02 -4.15
CA THR A 244 -14.86 6.26 -4.70
C THR A 244 -13.79 6.02 -5.76
N ASN A 245 -13.19 4.80 -5.81
CA ASN A 245 -12.19 4.40 -6.80
C ASN A 245 -12.24 2.89 -7.05
N PRO A 246 -12.99 2.42 -8.07
CA PRO A 246 -13.12 0.99 -8.37
C PRO A 246 -11.80 0.24 -8.68
N LYS A 247 -10.73 0.96 -9.04
CA LYS A 247 -9.41 0.36 -9.26
C LYS A 247 -8.72 -0.06 -7.95
N SER A 248 -9.15 0.48 -6.81
CA SER A 248 -8.59 0.19 -5.48
C SER A 248 -9.53 -0.73 -4.70
N SER A 249 -8.97 -1.60 -3.88
CA SER A 249 -9.73 -2.38 -2.90
C SER A 249 -10.11 -1.48 -1.71
N TRP A 250 -11.39 -1.52 -1.29
CA TRP A 250 -11.90 -0.66 -0.20
C TRP A 250 -11.20 -0.90 1.14
N ILE A 251 -10.73 -2.12 1.36
CA ILE A 251 -9.99 -2.48 2.58
C ILE A 251 -8.69 -1.70 2.76
N VAL A 252 -8.11 -1.12 1.70
CA VAL A 252 -6.79 -0.45 1.78
C VAL A 252 -6.81 0.72 2.75
N SER A 253 -7.80 1.61 2.66
CA SER A 253 -7.93 2.74 3.59
C SER A 253 -8.14 2.28 5.04
N ARG A 254 -8.84 1.16 5.24
CA ARG A 254 -9.08 0.55 6.55
C ARG A 254 -7.83 -0.13 7.11
N SER A 255 -7.04 -0.78 6.25
CA SER A 255 -5.74 -1.35 6.62
C SER A 255 -4.75 -0.27 7.08
N LEU A 256 -4.70 0.87 6.38
CA LEU A 256 -3.89 2.00 6.80
C LEU A 256 -4.35 2.57 8.13
N LEU A 257 -5.67 2.70 8.34
CA LEU A 257 -6.23 3.14 9.62
C LEU A 257 -5.83 2.18 10.75
N ALA A 258 -6.00 0.87 10.54
CA ALA A 258 -5.60 -0.14 11.52
C ALA A 258 -4.09 -0.09 11.83
N ALA A 259 -3.25 0.15 10.82
CA ALA A 259 -1.81 0.31 11.01
C ALA A 259 -1.46 1.57 11.81
N VAL A 260 -2.17 2.69 11.59
CA VAL A 260 -2.02 3.91 12.41
C VAL A 260 -2.42 3.64 13.85
N GLU A 261 -3.57 3.01 14.08
CA GLU A 261 -4.04 2.68 15.42
C GLU A 261 -3.09 1.72 16.14
N GLN A 262 -2.59 0.71 15.43
CA GLN A 262 -1.63 -0.25 15.97
C GLN A 262 -0.29 0.41 16.33
N TYR A 263 0.18 1.36 15.51
CA TYR A 263 1.42 2.10 15.77
C TYR A 263 1.39 2.82 17.12
N PHE A 264 0.22 3.38 17.52
CA PHE A 264 0.06 4.09 18.79
C PHE A 264 -0.51 3.22 19.92
N SER A 265 -0.85 1.97 19.63
CA SER A 265 -1.42 1.05 20.63
C SER A 265 -0.33 0.55 21.60
N PRO A 266 -0.65 0.43 22.90
CA PRO A 266 0.23 -0.27 23.83
C PRO A 266 0.29 -1.80 23.59
N VAL A 267 -0.66 -2.35 22.80
CA VAL A 267 -0.69 -3.76 22.39
C VAL A 267 -0.54 -3.83 20.89
N VAL A 268 0.54 -4.45 20.42
CA VAL A 268 0.88 -4.59 19.01
C VAL A 268 0.73 -6.05 18.59
N MET A 269 -0.04 -6.29 17.52
CA MET A 269 -0.13 -7.59 16.87
C MET A 269 0.90 -7.59 15.71
N LEU A 270 1.93 -8.44 15.78
CA LEU A 270 3.05 -8.50 14.83
C LEU A 270 2.84 -9.55 13.74
#